data_579c67be04d4f70bd8dd9667671c6c46
#
_entry.id   579c67be04d4f70bd8dd9667671c6c46
#
_cell.length_a   1.000
_cell.length_b   1.000
_cell.length_c   1.000
_cell.angle_alpha   90.00
_cell.angle_beta   90.00
_cell.angle_gamma   90.00
#
_symmetry.space_group_name_H-M   'P 1'
#
loop_
_entity.id
_entity.type
_entity.pdbx_description
1 polymer ?
#
loop_
_entity_poly.entity_id
_entity_poly.type
_entity_poly.pdbx_seq_one_letter_code
_entity_poly.pdbx_strand_id
1 'polypeptide(L)'
;MDCDAQKLTSALADPTRFSIYQYVAYSKEPITVTDVAEHFSIHPNVARLHLTKLEDVHLLSAVSDKSGKGGRPSRLYSLSDQVVSLQFPPRDYQLLADIAIESLLSLGEAGEAALIKMGYRIGTEMAKRAVAKSGLKLATATMEEKLSHIQRLVVAQGLKPDIEPLTNGVLRFRVNNCTFSETAKKHPASVCQMHNALLMGIFETYLGKIELREDESMIDGCKSCNYTVIQY
;
A
#
# COMPACT_ATOMS: atom_id res chain seq x y z
N MET A 1 -6.28 22.66 -14.63
CA MET A 1 -5.33 22.19 -13.59
C MET A 1 -5.53 22.87 -12.24
N ASP A 2 -5.80 24.17 -12.16
CA ASP A 2 -5.85 24.88 -10.84
C ASP A 2 -7.10 24.56 -9.99
N CYS A 3 -8.25 24.29 -10.60
CA CYS A 3 -9.49 24.06 -9.86
C CYS A 3 -9.47 22.72 -9.05
N ASP A 4 -8.81 21.70 -9.57
CA ASP A 4 -8.73 20.38 -8.90
C ASP A 4 -7.75 20.38 -7.74
N ALA A 5 -6.60 21.07 -7.87
CA ALA A 5 -5.64 21.22 -6.79
C ALA A 5 -6.23 22.00 -5.60
N GLN A 6 -6.97 23.08 -5.88
CA GLN A 6 -7.61 23.88 -4.85
C GLN A 6 -8.74 23.11 -4.13
N LYS A 7 -9.54 22.35 -4.86
CA LYS A 7 -10.59 21.50 -4.27
C LYS A 7 -9.98 20.43 -3.38
N LEU A 8 -8.92 19.75 -3.85
CA LEU A 8 -8.25 18.70 -3.10
C LEU A 8 -7.61 19.23 -1.82
N THR A 9 -6.86 20.36 -1.89
CA THR A 9 -6.25 20.98 -0.72
C THR A 9 -7.32 21.45 0.28
N SER A 10 -8.42 22.05 -0.19
CA SER A 10 -9.55 22.42 0.65
C SER A 10 -10.22 21.21 1.30
N ALA A 11 -10.36 20.09 0.56
CA ALA A 11 -10.91 18.87 1.12
C ALA A 11 -10.05 18.31 2.25
N LEU A 12 -8.74 18.33 2.14
CA LEU A 12 -7.80 17.78 3.13
C LEU A 12 -7.42 18.78 4.26
N ALA A 13 -7.73 20.06 4.12
CA ALA A 13 -7.42 21.08 5.13
C ALA A 13 -8.26 20.98 6.40
N ASP A 14 -9.40 20.30 6.36
CA ASP A 14 -10.24 20.04 7.53
C ASP A 14 -9.68 18.82 8.31
N PRO A 15 -9.25 18.99 9.59
CA PRO A 15 -8.61 17.92 10.36
C PRO A 15 -9.51 16.68 10.54
N THR A 16 -10.81 16.91 10.79
CA THR A 16 -11.78 15.80 10.97
C THR A 16 -11.92 15.02 9.67
N ARG A 17 -12.04 15.71 8.54
CA ARG A 17 -12.16 15.05 7.24
C ARG A 17 -10.89 14.31 6.85
N PHE A 18 -9.71 14.88 7.15
CA PHE A 18 -8.44 14.18 6.96
C PHE A 18 -8.36 12.89 7.81
N SER A 19 -8.77 12.97 9.09
CA SER A 19 -8.84 11.78 9.96
C SER A 19 -9.83 10.72 9.45
N ILE A 20 -10.97 11.14 8.91
CA ILE A 20 -11.94 10.24 8.27
C ILE A 20 -11.31 9.58 7.03
N TYR A 21 -10.61 10.34 6.19
CA TYR A 21 -9.87 9.78 5.06
C TYR A 21 -8.88 8.70 5.52
N GLN A 22 -8.08 8.99 6.54
CA GLN A 22 -7.12 8.00 7.08
C GLN A 22 -7.84 6.76 7.61
N TYR A 23 -8.94 6.92 8.33
CA TYR A 23 -9.73 5.81 8.85
C TYR A 23 -10.23 4.89 7.74
N VAL A 24 -10.81 5.45 6.66
CA VAL A 24 -11.23 4.67 5.48
C VAL A 24 -10.01 4.06 4.78
N ALA A 25 -8.92 4.84 4.64
CA ALA A 25 -7.71 4.39 3.96
C ALA A 25 -7.04 3.18 4.63
N TYR A 26 -7.11 3.07 5.95
CA TYR A 26 -6.54 1.96 6.71
C TYR A 26 -7.54 0.83 6.98
N SER A 27 -8.83 1.01 6.67
CA SER A 27 -9.80 -0.06 6.81
C SER A 27 -9.58 -1.17 5.79
N LYS A 28 -9.83 -2.41 6.21
CA LYS A 28 -9.80 -3.60 5.36
C LYS A 28 -11.11 -3.81 4.61
N GLU A 29 -12.22 -3.34 5.20
CA GLU A 29 -13.57 -3.47 4.66
C GLU A 29 -14.15 -2.09 4.33
N PRO A 30 -15.06 -2.01 3.36
CA PRO A 30 -15.77 -0.78 3.06
C PRO A 30 -16.55 -0.28 4.28
N ILE A 31 -16.61 1.04 4.45
CA ILE A 31 -17.16 1.72 5.64
C ILE A 31 -18.45 2.44 5.32
N THR A 32 -19.43 2.39 6.22
CA THR A 32 -20.68 3.12 6.11
C THR A 32 -20.62 4.51 6.74
N VAL A 33 -21.62 5.36 6.46
CA VAL A 33 -21.80 6.65 7.15
C VAL A 33 -21.97 6.46 8.66
N THR A 34 -22.63 5.38 9.08
CA THR A 34 -22.88 5.06 10.50
C THR A 34 -21.57 4.73 11.21
N ASP A 35 -20.71 3.91 10.60
CA ASP A 35 -19.41 3.56 11.18
C ASP A 35 -18.54 4.81 11.43
N VAL A 36 -18.53 5.75 10.45
CA VAL A 36 -17.81 7.02 10.61
C VAL A 36 -18.44 7.88 11.71
N ALA A 37 -19.78 7.97 11.75
CA ALA A 37 -20.47 8.76 12.76
C ALA A 37 -20.18 8.26 14.18
N GLU A 38 -20.22 6.95 14.39
CA GLU A 38 -19.91 6.30 15.66
C GLU A 38 -18.44 6.45 16.04
N HIS A 39 -17.51 6.12 15.10
CA HIS A 39 -16.08 6.17 15.38
C HIS A 39 -15.59 7.58 15.77
N PHE A 40 -16.09 8.62 15.09
CA PHE A 40 -15.70 10.01 15.34
C PHE A 40 -16.62 10.75 16.29
N SER A 41 -17.69 10.10 16.82
CA SER A 41 -18.70 10.71 17.69
C SER A 41 -19.31 11.98 17.09
N ILE A 42 -19.65 11.93 15.78
CA ILE A 42 -20.27 13.03 15.03
C ILE A 42 -21.65 12.64 14.50
N HIS A 43 -22.49 13.65 14.23
CA HIS A 43 -23.81 13.38 13.66
C HIS A 43 -23.71 12.72 12.27
N PRO A 44 -24.57 11.73 11.90
CA PRO A 44 -24.51 11.05 10.60
C PRO A 44 -24.57 11.99 9.38
N ASN A 45 -25.26 13.12 9.48
CA ASN A 45 -25.27 14.11 8.39
C ASN A 45 -23.91 14.79 8.21
N VAL A 46 -23.16 15.01 9.29
CA VAL A 46 -21.80 15.57 9.25
C VAL A 46 -20.83 14.53 8.66
N ALA A 47 -20.92 13.27 9.10
CA ALA A 47 -20.14 12.17 8.52
C ALA A 47 -20.39 12.06 7.02
N ARG A 48 -21.65 12.10 6.58
CA ARG A 48 -22.01 12.08 5.14
C ARG A 48 -21.41 13.25 4.38
N LEU A 49 -21.45 14.47 4.94
CA LEU A 49 -20.86 15.64 4.30
C LEU A 49 -19.35 15.48 4.10
N HIS A 50 -18.61 14.99 5.10
CA HIS A 50 -17.19 14.72 4.97
C HIS A 50 -16.89 13.65 3.94
N LEU A 51 -17.61 12.53 3.97
CA LEU A 51 -17.43 11.42 3.00
C LEU A 51 -17.74 11.87 1.56
N THR A 52 -18.82 12.63 1.34
CA THR A 52 -19.14 13.16 0.02
C THR A 52 -18.04 14.10 -0.50
N LYS A 53 -17.50 15.00 0.35
CA LYS A 53 -16.41 15.89 -0.04
C LYS A 53 -15.12 15.14 -0.41
N LEU A 54 -14.85 14.00 0.24
CA LEU A 54 -13.71 13.15 -0.10
C LEU A 54 -13.95 12.38 -1.41
N GLU A 55 -15.19 11.98 -1.66
CA GLU A 55 -15.60 11.36 -2.92
C GLU A 55 -15.53 12.35 -4.09
N ASP A 56 -15.99 13.59 -3.91
CA ASP A 56 -15.97 14.65 -4.93
C ASP A 56 -14.55 14.98 -5.45
N VAL A 57 -13.54 14.71 -4.65
CA VAL A 57 -12.13 14.88 -5.01
C VAL A 57 -11.43 13.56 -5.32
N HIS A 58 -12.17 12.49 -5.55
CA HIS A 58 -11.69 11.16 -5.90
C HIS A 58 -10.73 10.50 -4.91
N LEU A 59 -10.72 10.93 -3.66
CA LEU A 59 -9.97 10.26 -2.59
C LEU A 59 -10.68 8.99 -2.10
N LEU A 60 -12.01 9.00 -2.15
CA LEU A 60 -12.85 7.85 -1.85
C LEU A 60 -13.75 7.52 -3.04
N SER A 61 -14.16 6.27 -3.12
CA SER A 61 -15.24 5.78 -3.97
C SER A 61 -16.38 5.26 -3.12
N ALA A 62 -17.62 5.29 -3.66
CA ALA A 62 -18.77 4.77 -2.95
C ALA A 62 -19.60 3.84 -3.84
N VAL A 63 -19.99 2.72 -3.28
CA VAL A 63 -20.87 1.74 -3.91
C VAL A 63 -22.15 1.62 -3.08
N SER A 64 -23.31 1.52 -3.75
CA SER A 64 -24.59 1.30 -3.08
C SER A 64 -24.69 -0.17 -2.63
N ASP A 65 -24.90 -0.38 -1.34
CA ASP A 65 -25.22 -1.71 -0.82
C ASP A 65 -26.65 -2.08 -1.17
N LYS A 66 -26.81 -3.12 -1.98
CA LYS A 66 -28.11 -3.67 -2.41
C LYS A 66 -28.51 -4.87 -1.52
N SER A 67 -28.23 -4.84 -0.23
CA SER A 67 -28.45 -5.97 0.68
C SER A 67 -29.90 -6.43 0.88
N GLY A 68 -30.88 -5.90 0.13
CA GLY A 68 -32.23 -6.45 0.06
C GLY A 68 -33.11 -6.31 1.33
N LYS A 69 -32.58 -5.79 2.42
CA LYS A 69 -33.35 -5.46 3.64
C LYS A 69 -33.99 -4.10 3.41
N GLY A 70 -35.31 -4.06 3.26
CA GLY A 70 -36.10 -2.87 2.93
C GLY A 70 -35.64 -1.61 3.66
N GLY A 71 -35.39 -0.54 2.90
CA GLY A 71 -34.90 0.75 3.36
C GLY A 71 -34.08 1.46 2.26
N ARG A 72 -33.65 2.70 2.52
CA ARG A 72 -32.74 3.41 1.60
C ARG A 72 -31.41 2.67 1.56
N PRO A 73 -30.88 2.27 0.36
CA PRO A 73 -29.60 1.59 0.28
C PRO A 73 -28.50 2.36 1.01
N SER A 74 -27.71 1.68 1.82
CA SER A 74 -26.55 2.27 2.44
C SER A 74 -25.43 2.46 1.41
N ARG A 75 -24.61 3.49 1.58
CA ARG A 75 -23.40 3.69 0.75
C ARG A 75 -22.21 3.13 1.51
N LEU A 76 -21.44 2.32 0.81
CA LEU A 76 -20.19 1.74 1.31
C LEU A 76 -19.03 2.51 0.67
N TYR A 77 -18.19 3.09 1.52
CA TYR A 77 -17.04 3.91 1.11
C TYR A 77 -15.75 3.12 1.25
N SER A 78 -14.91 3.22 0.23
CA SER A 78 -13.54 2.66 0.21
C SER A 78 -12.59 3.66 -0.41
N LEU A 79 -11.28 3.37 -0.37
CA LEU A 79 -10.33 4.15 -1.16
C LEU A 79 -10.71 4.12 -2.65
N SER A 80 -10.51 5.24 -3.32
CA SER A 80 -10.63 5.31 -4.78
C SER A 80 -9.48 4.55 -5.45
N ASP A 81 -9.76 3.87 -6.55
CA ASP A 81 -8.72 3.28 -7.41
C ASP A 81 -7.99 4.35 -8.23
N GLN A 82 -8.52 5.57 -8.28
CA GLN A 82 -7.89 6.70 -8.95
C GLN A 82 -6.81 7.30 -8.06
N VAL A 83 -5.56 7.29 -8.54
CA VAL A 83 -4.46 7.96 -7.84
C VAL A 83 -4.58 9.47 -7.97
N VAL A 84 -4.64 10.14 -6.83
CA VAL A 84 -4.64 11.61 -6.75
C VAL A 84 -3.29 12.06 -6.19
N SER A 85 -2.54 12.83 -6.99
CA SER A 85 -1.26 13.38 -6.58
C SER A 85 -1.20 14.89 -6.75
N LEU A 86 -0.54 15.57 -5.81
CA LEU A 86 -0.23 17.01 -5.88
C LEU A 86 1.26 17.21 -5.76
N GLN A 87 1.82 17.99 -6.69
CA GLN A 87 3.26 18.36 -6.64
C GLN A 87 3.44 19.84 -6.99
N PHE A 88 4.13 20.56 -6.12
CA PHE A 88 4.48 21.95 -6.31
C PHE A 88 5.99 22.16 -6.13
N PRO A 89 6.72 22.68 -7.12
CA PRO A 89 6.30 22.90 -8.50
C PRO A 89 6.00 21.59 -9.24
N PRO A 90 5.26 21.60 -10.37
CA PRO A 90 4.91 20.38 -11.11
C PRO A 90 6.14 19.55 -11.46
N ARG A 91 6.06 18.23 -11.24
CA ARG A 91 7.09 17.24 -11.58
C ARG A 91 6.38 15.99 -12.11
N ASP A 92 6.91 15.38 -13.14
CA ASP A 92 6.36 14.14 -13.71
C ASP A 92 7.33 12.98 -13.46
N TYR A 93 7.38 12.54 -12.20
CA TYR A 93 8.19 11.38 -11.83
C TYR A 93 7.61 10.07 -12.37
N GLN A 94 6.29 10.02 -12.64
CA GLN A 94 5.66 8.84 -13.24
C GLN A 94 6.15 8.65 -14.68
N LEU A 95 6.13 9.71 -15.50
CA LEU A 95 6.66 9.65 -16.86
C LEU A 95 8.16 9.28 -16.86
N LEU A 96 8.95 9.84 -15.94
CA LEU A 96 10.37 9.50 -15.82
C LEU A 96 10.56 8.03 -15.47
N ALA A 97 9.76 7.49 -14.54
CA ALA A 97 9.79 6.08 -14.17
C ALA A 97 9.39 5.17 -15.34
N ASP A 98 8.33 5.54 -16.07
CA ASP A 98 7.88 4.80 -17.25
C ASP A 98 9.00 4.74 -18.31
N ILE A 99 9.61 5.89 -18.64
CA ILE A 99 10.73 5.96 -19.60
C ILE A 99 11.92 5.07 -19.14
N ALA A 100 12.27 5.14 -17.85
CA ALA A 100 13.38 4.37 -17.31
C ALA A 100 13.13 2.86 -17.38
N ILE A 101 11.91 2.43 -17.02
CA ILE A 101 11.51 1.02 -17.05
C ILE A 101 11.46 0.51 -18.48
N GLU A 102 10.81 1.23 -19.39
CA GLU A 102 10.75 0.84 -20.81
C GLU A 102 12.15 0.77 -21.44
N SER A 103 13.03 1.72 -21.09
CA SER A 103 14.43 1.69 -21.55
C SER A 103 15.18 0.45 -21.06
N LEU A 104 14.98 0.05 -19.80
CA LEU A 104 15.57 -1.19 -19.27
C LEU A 104 14.99 -2.43 -19.95
N LEU A 105 13.66 -2.50 -20.09
CA LEU A 105 12.99 -3.64 -20.72
C LEU A 105 13.36 -3.80 -22.20
N SER A 106 13.71 -2.72 -22.91
CA SER A 106 14.22 -2.76 -24.28
C SER A 106 15.53 -3.53 -24.41
N LEU A 107 16.27 -3.75 -23.30
CA LEU A 107 17.49 -4.56 -23.25
C LEU A 107 17.21 -6.06 -23.04
N GLY A 108 15.94 -6.48 -23.01
CA GLY A 108 15.53 -7.87 -22.80
C GLY A 108 15.93 -8.39 -21.40
N GLU A 109 16.32 -9.66 -21.33
CA GLU A 109 16.65 -10.35 -20.06
C GLU A 109 17.68 -9.59 -19.20
N ALA A 110 18.64 -8.92 -19.81
CA ALA A 110 19.64 -8.14 -19.08
C ALA A 110 19.03 -6.96 -18.33
N GLY A 111 18.03 -6.29 -18.92
CA GLY A 111 17.30 -5.20 -18.30
C GLY A 111 16.40 -5.67 -17.17
N GLU A 112 15.70 -6.78 -17.35
CA GLU A 112 14.88 -7.42 -16.31
C GLU A 112 15.74 -7.86 -15.11
N ALA A 113 16.87 -8.53 -15.37
CA ALA A 113 17.80 -8.92 -14.31
C ALA A 113 18.36 -7.71 -13.55
N ALA A 114 18.60 -6.59 -14.25
CA ALA A 114 19.03 -5.36 -13.62
C ALA A 114 17.96 -4.76 -12.69
N LEU A 115 16.69 -4.77 -13.10
CA LEU A 115 15.56 -4.33 -12.26
C LEU A 115 15.43 -5.18 -10.99
N ILE A 116 15.46 -6.50 -11.13
CA ILE A 116 15.35 -7.45 -10.00
C ILE A 116 16.52 -7.23 -9.03
N LYS A 117 17.76 -7.19 -9.55
CA LYS A 117 18.96 -6.94 -8.73
C LYS A 117 18.88 -5.61 -7.99
N MET A 118 18.36 -4.58 -8.65
CA MET A 118 18.20 -3.26 -8.04
C MET A 118 17.11 -3.28 -6.97
N GLY A 119 15.97 -3.94 -7.21
CA GLY A 119 14.92 -4.13 -6.21
C GLY A 119 15.48 -4.74 -4.93
N TYR A 120 16.17 -5.88 -5.04
CA TYR A 120 16.82 -6.53 -3.89
C TYR A 120 17.79 -5.62 -3.14
N ARG A 121 18.68 -4.92 -3.87
CA ARG A 121 19.64 -3.99 -3.26
C ARG A 121 18.95 -2.87 -2.50
N ILE A 122 17.94 -2.23 -3.10
CA ILE A 122 17.21 -1.13 -2.47
C ILE A 122 16.46 -1.61 -1.24
N GLY A 123 15.79 -2.77 -1.29
CA GLY A 123 15.12 -3.37 -0.13
C GLY A 123 16.09 -3.62 1.03
N THR A 124 17.27 -4.19 0.73
CA THR A 124 18.33 -4.40 1.72
C THR A 124 18.82 -3.08 2.32
N GLU A 125 19.08 -2.06 1.50
CA GLU A 125 19.53 -0.75 1.99
C GLU A 125 18.49 -0.06 2.86
N MET A 126 17.21 -0.14 2.49
CA MET A 126 16.10 0.42 3.26
C MET A 126 16.00 -0.24 4.63
N ALA A 127 16.07 -1.56 4.70
CA ALA A 127 16.05 -2.31 5.95
C ALA A 127 17.25 -1.97 6.83
N LYS A 128 18.48 -1.94 6.29
CA LYS A 128 19.70 -1.56 7.02
C LYS A 128 19.60 -0.14 7.59
N ARG A 129 19.08 0.82 6.83
CA ARG A 129 18.88 2.20 7.32
C ARG A 129 17.85 2.24 8.44
N ALA A 130 16.75 1.49 8.34
CA ALA A 130 15.72 1.42 9.37
C ALA A 130 16.27 0.80 10.67
N VAL A 131 17.05 -0.28 10.58
CA VAL A 131 17.75 -0.91 11.71
C VAL A 131 18.71 0.07 12.37
N ALA A 132 19.56 0.73 11.58
CA ALA A 132 20.52 1.71 12.10
C ALA A 132 19.84 2.89 12.81
N LYS A 133 18.72 3.39 12.24
CA LYS A 133 17.95 4.51 12.82
C LYS A 133 17.27 4.14 14.14
N SER A 134 16.79 2.90 14.26
CA SER A 134 16.08 2.44 15.46
C SER A 134 17.01 1.95 16.59
N GLY A 135 18.27 1.65 16.27
CA GLY A 135 19.20 1.03 17.19
C GLY A 135 18.91 -0.45 17.48
N LEU A 136 18.02 -1.11 16.71
CA LEU A 136 17.68 -2.51 16.89
C LEU A 136 18.92 -3.42 16.70
N LYS A 137 19.23 -4.24 17.69
CA LYS A 137 20.31 -5.21 17.60
C LYS A 137 19.75 -6.54 17.06
N LEU A 138 19.85 -6.76 15.76
CA LEU A 138 19.27 -7.94 15.09
C LEU A 138 19.72 -9.27 15.67
N ALA A 139 20.94 -9.36 16.21
CA ALA A 139 21.48 -10.59 16.79
C ALA A 139 20.75 -11.03 18.09
N THR A 140 20.16 -10.08 18.82
CA THR A 140 19.48 -10.34 20.10
C THR A 140 17.98 -10.03 20.04
N ALA A 141 17.51 -9.45 18.95
CA ALA A 141 16.11 -9.09 18.78
C ALA A 141 15.23 -10.33 18.66
N THR A 142 14.09 -10.29 19.33
CA THR A 142 13.06 -11.34 19.23
C THR A 142 12.42 -11.33 17.83
N MET A 143 11.76 -12.41 17.47
CA MET A 143 11.00 -12.48 16.21
C MET A 143 9.93 -11.38 16.16
N GLU A 144 9.20 -11.17 17.23
CA GLU A 144 8.16 -10.15 17.33
C GLU A 144 8.71 -8.73 17.08
N GLU A 145 9.86 -8.40 17.66
CA GLU A 145 10.54 -7.11 17.42
C GLU A 145 10.93 -6.96 15.95
N LYS A 146 11.50 -7.99 15.33
CA LYS A 146 11.87 -8.00 13.92
C LYS A 146 10.64 -7.79 13.01
N LEU A 147 9.57 -8.53 13.25
CA LEU A 147 8.32 -8.41 12.47
C LEU A 147 7.66 -7.04 12.65
N SER A 148 7.63 -6.49 13.88
CA SER A 148 7.16 -5.13 14.13
C SER A 148 7.97 -4.08 13.36
N HIS A 149 9.29 -4.28 13.23
CA HIS A 149 10.16 -3.41 12.44
C HIS A 149 9.89 -3.52 10.94
N ILE A 150 9.75 -4.74 10.42
CA ILE A 150 9.37 -4.99 9.02
C ILE A 150 8.04 -4.32 8.73
N GLN A 151 7.03 -4.54 9.58
CA GLN A 151 5.70 -3.94 9.41
C GLN A 151 5.76 -2.42 9.32
N ARG A 152 6.47 -1.76 10.24
CA ARG A 152 6.64 -0.29 10.21
C ARG A 152 7.35 0.18 8.94
N LEU A 153 8.37 -0.54 8.49
CA LEU A 153 9.11 -0.20 7.28
C LEU A 153 8.22 -0.27 6.04
N VAL A 154 7.46 -1.34 5.86
CA VAL A 154 6.62 -1.52 4.68
C VAL A 154 5.37 -0.64 4.72
N VAL A 155 4.82 -0.34 5.90
CA VAL A 155 3.75 0.67 6.07
C VAL A 155 4.25 2.06 5.64
N ALA A 156 5.49 2.42 6.00
CA ALA A 156 6.07 3.71 5.60
C ALA A 156 6.26 3.84 4.07
N GLN A 157 6.24 2.73 3.34
CA GLN A 157 6.25 2.69 1.87
C GLN A 157 4.85 2.71 1.26
N GLY A 158 3.80 2.80 2.08
CA GLY A 158 2.40 2.81 1.63
C GLY A 158 1.79 1.43 1.42
N LEU A 159 2.50 0.35 1.72
CA LEU A 159 1.91 -0.99 1.75
C LEU A 159 0.95 -1.09 2.94
N LYS A 160 -0.12 -1.87 2.79
CA LYS A 160 -1.02 -2.25 3.89
C LYS A 160 -0.74 -3.72 4.24
N PRO A 161 0.27 -4.00 5.09
CA PRO A 161 0.69 -5.37 5.37
C PRO A 161 -0.19 -6.02 6.43
N ASP A 162 -0.42 -7.32 6.27
CA ASP A 162 -0.74 -8.24 7.34
C ASP A 162 0.42 -9.23 7.46
N ILE A 163 0.98 -9.37 8.65
CA ILE A 163 2.05 -10.32 8.93
C ILE A 163 1.55 -11.28 10.00
N GLU A 164 1.43 -12.55 9.65
CA GLU A 164 0.95 -13.61 10.52
C GLU A 164 2.05 -14.67 10.68
N PRO A 165 2.66 -14.78 11.87
CA PRO A 165 3.57 -15.88 12.15
C PRO A 165 2.78 -17.19 12.21
N LEU A 166 3.26 -18.19 11.47
CA LEU A 166 2.78 -19.55 11.50
C LEU A 166 3.74 -20.40 12.35
N THR A 167 3.71 -21.71 12.19
CA THR A 167 4.60 -22.63 12.89
C THR A 167 5.92 -22.85 12.14
N ASN A 168 6.99 -23.23 12.86
CA ASN A 168 8.25 -23.71 12.27
C ASN A 168 8.98 -22.70 11.35
N GLY A 169 9.06 -21.41 11.74
CA GLY A 169 9.78 -20.40 10.94
C GLY A 169 9.09 -19.99 9.65
N VAL A 170 7.81 -20.32 9.49
CA VAL A 170 6.98 -19.91 8.37
C VAL A 170 6.15 -18.71 8.76
N LEU A 171 6.10 -17.69 7.89
CA LEU A 171 5.26 -16.51 8.04
C LEU A 171 4.33 -16.40 6.82
N ARG A 172 3.11 -15.94 7.04
CA ARG A 172 2.26 -15.41 5.96
C ARG A 172 2.41 -13.89 5.94
N PHE A 173 2.73 -13.35 4.78
CA PHE A 173 2.81 -11.93 4.55
C PHE A 173 1.83 -11.53 3.45
N ARG A 174 0.92 -10.63 3.78
CA ARG A 174 -0.08 -10.14 2.82
C ARG A 174 0.11 -8.66 2.59
N VAL A 175 0.02 -8.25 1.33
CA VAL A 175 0.04 -6.85 0.89
C VAL A 175 -1.34 -6.50 0.34
N ASN A 176 -2.04 -5.56 1.00
CA ASN A 176 -3.39 -5.13 0.62
C ASN A 176 -3.40 -3.81 -0.19
N ASN A 177 -2.23 -3.23 -0.45
CA ASN A 177 -2.07 -2.07 -1.33
C ASN A 177 -0.72 -2.16 -2.04
N CYS A 178 -0.71 -2.20 -3.36
CA CYS A 178 0.53 -2.17 -4.15
C CYS A 178 0.89 -0.74 -4.52
N THR A 179 2.01 -0.23 -4.01
CA THR A 179 2.50 1.13 -4.33
C THR A 179 3.04 1.30 -5.75
N PHE A 180 3.18 0.19 -6.48
CA PHE A 180 3.60 0.17 -7.89
C PHE A 180 2.45 -0.20 -8.83
N SER A 181 1.19 -0.17 -8.36
CA SER A 181 0.02 -0.68 -9.06
C SER A 181 -0.09 -0.17 -10.50
N GLU A 182 0.07 1.14 -10.72
CA GLU A 182 -0.07 1.75 -12.05
C GLU A 182 0.99 1.24 -13.03
N THR A 183 2.23 1.12 -12.56
CA THR A 183 3.35 0.63 -13.37
C THR A 183 3.29 -0.89 -13.52
N ALA A 184 2.86 -1.61 -12.47
CA ALA A 184 2.67 -3.06 -12.53
C ALA A 184 1.56 -3.47 -13.51
N LYS A 185 0.51 -2.67 -13.67
CA LYS A 185 -0.52 -2.92 -14.70
C LYS A 185 0.03 -2.82 -16.13
N LYS A 186 1.05 -1.97 -16.36
CA LYS A 186 1.70 -1.82 -17.66
C LYS A 186 2.74 -2.92 -17.92
N HIS A 187 3.52 -3.29 -16.90
CA HIS A 187 4.65 -4.22 -16.97
C HIS A 187 4.57 -5.24 -15.83
N PRO A 188 3.55 -6.12 -15.81
CA PRO A 188 3.24 -6.95 -14.65
C PRO A 188 4.41 -7.86 -14.23
N ALA A 189 4.97 -8.64 -15.16
CA ALA A 189 6.04 -9.58 -14.83
C ALA A 189 7.26 -8.89 -14.23
N SER A 190 7.79 -7.87 -14.91
CA SER A 190 9.05 -7.22 -14.53
C SER A 190 8.92 -6.40 -13.24
N VAL A 191 7.80 -5.67 -13.08
CA VAL A 191 7.58 -4.83 -11.89
C VAL A 191 7.25 -5.68 -10.66
N CYS A 192 6.46 -6.76 -10.81
CA CYS A 192 6.18 -7.66 -9.70
C CYS A 192 7.44 -8.41 -9.26
N GLN A 193 8.25 -8.92 -10.19
CA GLN A 193 9.52 -9.57 -9.85
C GLN A 193 10.50 -8.61 -9.14
N MET A 194 10.61 -7.36 -9.60
CA MET A 194 11.40 -6.33 -8.94
C MET A 194 10.88 -6.05 -7.52
N HIS A 195 9.55 -5.95 -7.34
CA HIS A 195 8.95 -5.73 -6.02
C HIS A 195 9.17 -6.93 -5.09
N ASN A 196 9.02 -8.16 -5.60
CA ASN A 196 9.31 -9.38 -4.85
C ASN A 196 10.78 -9.41 -4.39
N ALA A 197 11.71 -9.02 -5.26
CA ALA A 197 13.12 -8.90 -4.91
C ALA A 197 13.38 -7.80 -3.85
N LEU A 198 12.67 -6.68 -3.91
CA LEU A 198 12.73 -5.63 -2.89
C LEU A 198 12.26 -6.15 -1.53
N LEU A 199 11.13 -6.84 -1.48
CA LEU A 199 10.61 -7.48 -0.27
C LEU A 199 11.59 -8.53 0.26
N MET A 200 12.15 -9.37 -0.62
CA MET A 200 13.19 -10.35 -0.28
C MET A 200 14.36 -9.68 0.44
N GLY A 201 14.91 -8.58 -0.11
CA GLY A 201 16.01 -7.84 0.51
C GLY A 201 15.67 -7.26 1.87
N ILE A 202 14.41 -6.83 2.07
CA ILE A 202 13.92 -6.39 3.38
C ILE A 202 13.89 -7.57 4.35
N PHE A 203 13.19 -8.65 4.03
CA PHE A 203 13.01 -9.77 4.93
C PHE A 203 14.33 -10.46 5.27
N GLU A 204 15.22 -10.69 4.31
CA GLU A 204 16.54 -11.29 4.57
C GLU A 204 17.41 -10.46 5.50
N THR A 205 17.30 -9.13 5.44
CA THR A 205 18.05 -8.25 6.36
C THR A 205 17.65 -8.48 7.82
N TYR A 206 16.38 -8.77 8.11
CA TYR A 206 15.89 -8.99 9.46
C TYR A 206 15.95 -10.45 9.92
N LEU A 207 15.67 -11.37 9.01
CA LEU A 207 15.44 -12.78 9.33
C LEU A 207 16.62 -13.70 8.96
N GLY A 208 17.58 -13.20 8.17
CA GLY A 208 18.64 -14.03 7.60
C GLY A 208 18.16 -14.73 6.32
N LYS A 209 18.70 -15.91 6.06
CA LYS A 209 18.34 -16.66 4.83
C LYS A 209 16.87 -17.07 4.84
N ILE A 210 16.15 -16.67 3.81
CA ILE A 210 14.73 -16.99 3.63
C ILE A 210 14.42 -17.45 2.20
N GLU A 211 13.26 -18.04 2.03
CA GLU A 211 12.55 -18.16 0.76
C GLU A 211 11.31 -17.29 0.83
N LEU A 212 11.08 -16.46 -0.18
CA LEU A 212 9.85 -15.67 -0.35
C LEU A 212 9.10 -16.20 -1.55
N ARG A 213 7.95 -16.82 -1.34
CA ARG A 213 7.10 -17.36 -2.39
C ARG A 213 5.83 -16.55 -2.48
N GLU A 214 5.54 -16.03 -3.68
CA GLU A 214 4.25 -15.40 -3.99
C GLU A 214 3.22 -16.49 -4.26
N ASP A 215 2.15 -16.52 -3.49
CA ASP A 215 1.07 -17.51 -3.58
C ASP A 215 -0.13 -16.94 -4.38
N GLU A 216 -0.40 -15.63 -4.27
CA GLU A 216 -1.47 -14.92 -4.97
C GLU A 216 -1.03 -13.50 -5.31
N SER A 217 -1.49 -12.96 -6.44
CA SER A 217 -1.16 -11.62 -6.93
C SER A 217 -2.38 -10.77 -7.24
N MET A 218 -2.33 -9.49 -6.89
CA MET A 218 -3.36 -8.50 -7.29
C MET A 218 -3.43 -8.32 -8.81
N ILE A 219 -2.35 -8.56 -9.52
CA ILE A 219 -2.31 -8.48 -10.99
C ILE A 219 -3.14 -9.59 -11.62
N ASP A 220 -3.27 -10.73 -10.95
CA ASP A 220 -4.10 -11.86 -11.37
C ASP A 220 -5.58 -11.72 -10.94
N GLY A 221 -5.95 -10.55 -10.41
CA GLY A 221 -7.32 -10.23 -9.98
C GLY A 221 -7.63 -10.57 -8.53
N CYS A 222 -6.65 -10.97 -7.73
CA CYS A 222 -6.82 -11.18 -6.30
C CYS A 222 -6.93 -9.84 -5.55
N LYS A 223 -7.58 -9.84 -4.38
CA LYS A 223 -7.73 -8.64 -3.54
C LYS A 223 -6.41 -8.18 -2.90
N SER A 224 -5.44 -9.07 -2.79
CA SER A 224 -4.14 -8.82 -2.15
C SER A 224 -3.06 -9.69 -2.79
N CYS A 225 -1.78 -9.29 -2.66
CA CYS A 225 -0.66 -10.19 -2.91
C CYS A 225 -0.37 -10.95 -1.62
N ASN A 226 -0.35 -12.29 -1.68
CA ASN A 226 -0.07 -13.16 -0.55
C ASN A 226 1.27 -13.86 -0.75
N TYR A 227 2.07 -13.85 0.30
CA TYR A 227 3.40 -14.45 0.31
C TYR A 227 3.55 -15.42 1.47
N THR A 228 4.21 -16.54 1.21
CA THR A 228 4.77 -17.42 2.23
C THR A 228 6.26 -17.12 2.37
N VAL A 229 6.69 -16.76 3.58
CA VAL A 229 8.09 -16.53 3.93
C VAL A 229 8.57 -17.69 4.78
N ILE A 230 9.62 -18.40 4.34
CA ILE A 230 10.19 -19.55 5.03
C ILE A 230 11.60 -19.17 5.47
N GLN A 231 11.88 -19.20 6.78
CA GLN A 231 13.20 -18.95 7.35
C GLN A 231 13.97 -20.27 7.52
N TYR A 232 15.26 -20.25 7.13
CA TYR A 232 16.18 -21.40 7.23
C TYR A 232 17.19 -21.22 8.35
#